data_bc4c89c18a3e398d2dd3fb162d1e2e68
#
_entry.id   bc4c89c18a3e398d2dd3fb162d1e2e68
#
_cell.length_a   1.000
_cell.length_b   1.000
_cell.length_c   1.000
_cell.angle_alpha   90.00
_cell.angle_beta   90.00
_cell.angle_gamma   90.00
#
_symmetry.space_group_name_H-M   'P 1'
#
loop_
_entity.id
_entity.type
_entity.pdbx_description
1 polymer ?
#
loop_
_entity_poly.entity_id
_entity_poly.type
_entity_poly.pdbx_seq_one_letter_code
_entity_poly.pdbx_strand_id
1 'polypeptide(L)'
;RQPDGCGKIAKMEIEDILSQRCVETSLKVSSKKQALQELARKASAATGIAERAVLDVLLERERLGTTGVGCGIAIPHGKLPDLEKLYGCFARLEKPIDFDAVDNEPVDLIFLLLAPESAGAAHLKALARISRVLRNAAHCEKLRAAASPDTLYSLLTADDQSRAA
;
A
#
# COMPACT_ATOMS: atom_id res chain seq x y z
N ARG A 1 0.01 34.77 8.75
CA ARG A 1 -0.27 34.34 9.15
C ARG A 1 -0.59 33.17 8.87
N GLN A 2 -0.48 32.35 8.78
CA GLN A 2 -0.92 31.36 8.46
C GLN A 2 -1.00 30.27 9.30
N PRO A 3 -1.36 30.23 10.26
CA PRO A 3 -1.50 29.19 11.22
C PRO A 3 -2.40 28.08 10.83
N ASP A 4 -3.26 28.39 9.97
CA ASP A 4 -4.19 27.39 9.55
C ASP A 4 -3.52 26.27 8.84
N GLY A 5 -2.39 26.51 8.25
CA GLY A 5 -1.68 25.49 7.56
C GLY A 5 -1.26 24.36 8.46
N CYS A 6 -1.14 24.64 9.70
CA CYS A 6 -0.70 23.64 10.65
C CYS A 6 -1.65 22.45 10.74
N GLY A 7 -2.93 22.74 10.79
CA GLY A 7 -3.90 21.67 10.87
C GLY A 7 -3.94 20.81 9.64
N LYS A 8 -3.72 21.43 8.49
CA LYS A 8 -3.75 20.67 7.24
C LYS A 8 -2.54 19.78 7.09
N ILE A 9 -1.40 20.24 7.56
CA ILE A 9 -0.17 19.49 7.43
C ILE A 9 -0.27 18.17 8.18
N ALA A 10 -1.03 18.15 9.26
CA ALA A 10 -1.13 16.97 10.07
C ALA A 10 -1.92 15.85 9.41
N LYS A 11 -2.73 16.19 8.40
CA LYS A 11 -3.56 15.19 7.76
C LYS A 11 -2.85 14.51 6.60
N MET A 12 -2.88 13.19 6.62
CA MET A 12 -2.31 12.38 5.56
C MET A 12 -3.44 11.66 4.88
N GLU A 13 -3.62 11.89 3.57
CA GLU A 13 -4.66 11.23 2.81
C GLU A 13 -4.03 10.21 1.87
N ILE A 14 -4.79 9.15 1.57
CA ILE A 14 -4.26 8.12 0.68
C ILE A 14 -3.97 8.69 -0.71
N GLU A 15 -4.76 9.65 -1.16
CA GLU A 15 -4.51 10.25 -2.47
C GLU A 15 -3.18 10.98 -2.54
N ASP A 16 -2.59 11.33 -1.38
CA ASP A 16 -1.28 11.97 -1.35
C ASP A 16 -0.15 11.01 -1.67
N ILE A 17 -0.38 9.71 -1.52
CA ILE A 17 0.66 8.71 -1.71
C ILE A 17 0.36 7.72 -2.81
N LEU A 18 -0.91 7.55 -3.20
CA LEU A 18 -1.32 6.56 -4.19
C LEU A 18 -1.63 7.24 -5.52
N SER A 19 -0.95 6.80 -6.57
CA SER A 19 -1.20 7.29 -7.92
C SER A 19 -2.17 6.35 -8.64
N GLN A 20 -3.00 6.92 -9.52
CA GLN A 20 -3.91 6.09 -10.32
C GLN A 20 -3.17 5.06 -11.15
N ARG A 21 -1.95 5.37 -11.56
CA ARG A 21 -1.15 4.45 -12.36
C ARG A 21 -0.66 3.25 -11.55
N CYS A 22 -0.72 3.35 -10.24
CA CYS A 22 -0.19 2.32 -9.37
C CYS A 22 -1.30 1.47 -8.76
N VAL A 23 -2.41 1.35 -9.47
CA VAL A 23 -3.53 0.53 -9.02
C VAL A 23 -3.72 -0.62 -10.02
N GLU A 24 -3.60 -1.85 -9.53
CA GLU A 24 -3.69 -3.04 -10.35
C GLU A 24 -4.91 -3.86 -9.97
N THR A 25 -5.76 -4.22 -10.95
CA THR A 25 -6.99 -4.95 -10.66
C THR A 25 -6.86 -6.46 -10.69
N SER A 26 -5.84 -6.97 -11.35
CA SER A 26 -5.72 -8.41 -11.53
C SER A 26 -4.27 -8.82 -11.68
N LEU A 27 -3.55 -8.72 -10.59
CA LEU A 27 -2.14 -9.07 -10.58
C LEU A 27 -2.00 -10.60 -10.54
N LYS A 28 -1.26 -11.14 -11.50
CA LYS A 28 -1.09 -12.58 -11.63
C LYS A 28 0.22 -13.00 -11.00
N VAL A 29 0.14 -13.49 -9.79
CA VAL A 29 1.31 -14.00 -9.07
C VAL A 29 0.87 -15.23 -8.31
N SER A 30 1.82 -16.11 -8.01
CA SER A 30 1.51 -17.38 -7.36
C SER A 30 2.19 -17.54 -6.00
N SER A 31 3.03 -16.59 -5.60
CA SER A 31 3.73 -16.70 -4.33
C SER A 31 4.00 -15.32 -3.75
N LYS A 32 4.27 -15.31 -2.45
CA LYS A 32 4.63 -14.08 -1.76
C LYS A 32 5.83 -13.40 -2.41
N LYS A 33 6.86 -14.19 -2.71
CA LYS A 33 8.07 -13.62 -3.31
C LYS A 33 7.77 -13.02 -4.67
N GLN A 34 6.98 -13.72 -5.48
CA GLN A 34 6.63 -13.23 -6.79
C GLN A 34 5.82 -11.94 -6.70
N ALA A 35 4.92 -11.86 -5.71
CA ALA A 35 4.14 -10.64 -5.51
C ALA A 35 5.05 -9.47 -5.17
N LEU A 36 6.02 -9.68 -4.27
CA LEU A 36 6.94 -8.62 -3.90
C LEU A 36 7.82 -8.21 -5.08
N GLN A 37 8.22 -9.15 -5.91
CA GLN A 37 9.00 -8.85 -7.11
C GLN A 37 8.21 -7.97 -8.07
N GLU A 38 6.94 -8.29 -8.31
CA GLU A 38 6.11 -7.50 -9.21
C GLU A 38 5.86 -6.11 -8.67
N LEU A 39 5.63 -6.00 -7.37
CA LEU A 39 5.44 -4.69 -6.77
C LEU A 39 6.73 -3.86 -6.82
N ALA A 40 7.88 -4.50 -6.62
CA ALA A 40 9.16 -3.80 -6.73
C ALA A 40 9.38 -3.31 -8.15
N ARG A 41 9.00 -4.10 -9.15
CA ARG A 41 9.14 -3.70 -10.55
C ARG A 41 8.28 -2.48 -10.85
N LYS A 42 7.04 -2.48 -10.37
CA LYS A 42 6.15 -1.34 -10.57
C LYS A 42 6.66 -0.09 -9.87
N ALA A 43 7.16 -0.25 -8.66
CA ALA A 43 7.69 0.89 -7.91
C ALA A 43 8.93 1.44 -8.59
N SER A 44 9.78 0.57 -9.10
CA SER A 44 10.99 1.00 -9.81
C SER A 44 10.63 1.82 -11.04
N ALA A 45 9.64 1.37 -11.79
CA ALA A 45 9.20 2.10 -12.98
C ALA A 45 8.66 3.48 -12.63
N ALA A 46 8.00 3.60 -11.48
CA ALA A 46 7.39 4.86 -11.09
C ALA A 46 8.37 5.82 -10.42
N THR A 47 9.33 5.31 -9.67
CA THR A 47 10.21 6.15 -8.86
C THR A 47 11.61 6.33 -9.45
N GLY A 48 12.01 5.46 -10.37
CA GLY A 48 13.37 5.50 -10.91
C GLY A 48 14.39 4.81 -10.03
N ILE A 49 13.97 4.28 -8.89
CA ILE A 49 14.88 3.57 -8.00
C ILE A 49 15.05 2.14 -8.50
N ALA A 50 16.27 1.61 -8.42
CA ALA A 50 16.55 0.26 -8.93
C ALA A 50 15.61 -0.77 -8.32
N GLU A 51 15.07 -1.64 -9.17
CA GLU A 51 14.13 -2.67 -8.74
C GLU A 51 14.74 -3.53 -7.64
N ARG A 52 16.03 -3.87 -7.76
CA ARG A 52 16.69 -4.70 -6.77
C ARG A 52 16.73 -4.02 -5.41
N ALA A 53 16.95 -2.71 -5.39
CA ALA A 53 17.00 -1.97 -4.13
C ALA A 53 15.64 -1.99 -3.44
N VAL A 54 14.57 -1.83 -4.21
CA VAL A 54 13.22 -1.88 -3.66
C VAL A 54 12.92 -3.28 -3.13
N LEU A 55 13.22 -4.30 -3.92
CA LEU A 55 12.93 -5.67 -3.51
C LEU A 55 13.70 -6.06 -2.25
N ASP A 56 14.98 -5.67 -2.17
CA ASP A 56 15.79 -6.02 -1.01
C ASP A 56 15.20 -5.42 0.27
N VAL A 57 14.74 -4.18 0.20
CA VAL A 57 14.13 -3.52 1.36
C VAL A 57 12.86 -4.25 1.79
N LEU A 58 12.03 -4.64 0.82
CA LEU A 58 10.79 -5.34 1.13
C LEU A 58 11.06 -6.71 1.74
N LEU A 59 12.01 -7.45 1.18
CA LEU A 59 12.35 -8.77 1.69
C LEU A 59 12.92 -8.68 3.10
N GLU A 60 13.73 -7.67 3.35
CA GLU A 60 14.32 -7.48 4.66
C GLU A 60 13.24 -7.18 5.69
N ARG A 61 12.24 -6.36 5.32
CA ARG A 61 11.14 -6.07 6.23
C ARG A 61 10.33 -7.33 6.53
N GLU A 62 10.09 -8.16 5.54
CA GLU A 62 9.31 -9.39 5.74
C GLU A 62 10.05 -10.40 6.63
N ARG A 63 11.37 -10.36 6.61
CA ARG A 63 12.16 -11.24 7.47
C ARG A 63 11.96 -10.94 8.95
N LEU A 64 11.62 -9.69 9.28
CA LEU A 64 11.36 -9.30 10.65
C LEU A 64 9.98 -9.75 11.14
N GLY A 65 9.13 -10.12 10.22
CA GLY A 65 7.77 -10.55 10.51
C GLY A 65 6.88 -10.21 9.33
N THR A 66 5.88 -11.03 9.12
CA THR A 66 5.01 -10.86 7.97
C THR A 66 4.22 -9.55 8.02
N THR A 67 4.03 -8.93 6.86
CA THR A 67 3.14 -7.78 6.74
C THR A 67 1.74 -8.18 6.28
N GLY A 68 1.45 -9.48 6.24
CA GLY A 68 0.09 -9.97 6.04
C GLY A 68 -0.66 -9.83 7.35
N VAL A 69 -1.56 -8.86 7.41
CA VAL A 69 -2.19 -8.46 8.67
C VAL A 69 -3.48 -9.20 8.97
N GLY A 70 -3.91 -10.07 8.07
CA GLY A 70 -5.13 -10.84 8.24
C GLY A 70 -6.24 -10.35 7.35
N CYS A 71 -7.30 -11.16 7.25
CA CYS A 71 -8.48 -10.85 6.45
C CYS A 71 -8.18 -10.65 4.97
N GLY A 72 -7.15 -11.32 4.48
CA GLY A 72 -6.78 -11.25 3.06
C GLY A 72 -5.96 -10.03 2.69
N ILE A 73 -5.40 -9.31 3.66
CA ILE A 73 -4.72 -8.04 3.44
C ILE A 73 -3.24 -8.14 3.78
N ALA A 74 -2.39 -7.54 2.95
CA ALA A 74 -0.98 -7.37 3.27
C ALA A 74 -0.57 -5.93 2.98
N ILE A 75 0.33 -5.40 3.81
CA ILE A 75 0.82 -4.04 3.64
C ILE A 75 2.35 -4.05 3.71
N PRO A 76 2.99 -4.59 2.65
CA PRO A 76 4.45 -4.54 2.61
C PRO A 76 4.93 -3.10 2.56
N HIS A 77 6.01 -2.80 3.26
CA HIS A 77 6.50 -1.43 3.33
C HIS A 77 7.98 -1.39 3.64
N GLY A 78 8.59 -0.26 3.37
CA GLY A 78 10.01 -0.10 3.63
C GLY A 78 10.44 1.33 3.40
N LYS A 79 11.69 1.62 3.78
CA LYS A 79 12.28 2.93 3.61
C LYS A 79 13.45 2.84 2.65
N LEU A 80 13.56 3.86 1.79
CA LEU A 80 14.61 3.91 0.78
C LEU A 80 15.34 5.25 0.85
N PRO A 81 16.68 5.22 0.81
CA PRO A 81 17.45 6.47 0.93
C PRO A 81 17.26 7.42 -0.26
N ASP A 82 16.98 6.87 -1.44
CA ASP A 82 16.87 7.69 -2.64
C ASP A 82 15.47 8.17 -2.92
N LEU A 83 14.52 7.81 -2.09
CA LEU A 83 13.12 8.21 -2.28
C LEU A 83 12.90 9.58 -1.66
N GLU A 84 12.21 10.48 -2.38
CA GLU A 84 12.01 11.85 -1.90
C GLU A 84 10.69 12.04 -1.20
N LYS A 85 9.70 11.24 -1.55
CA LYS A 85 8.38 11.36 -0.93
C LYS A 85 7.74 9.98 -0.84
N LEU A 86 6.67 9.91 -0.06
CA LEU A 86 5.95 8.66 0.10
C LEU A 86 5.40 8.17 -1.25
N TYR A 87 5.46 6.88 -1.44
CA TYR A 87 4.96 6.23 -2.64
C TYR A 87 4.10 5.04 -2.26
N GLY A 88 2.91 4.95 -2.83
CA GLY A 88 2.01 3.84 -2.59
C GLY A 88 1.58 3.16 -3.88
N CYS A 89 1.29 1.87 -3.76
CA CYS A 89 0.83 1.08 -4.89
C CYS A 89 -0.14 0.05 -4.35
N PHE A 90 -1.27 -0.13 -5.04
CA PHE A 90 -2.27 -1.09 -4.61
C PHE A 90 -2.46 -2.15 -5.68
N ALA A 91 -2.53 -3.40 -5.25
CA ALA A 91 -2.76 -4.51 -6.17
C ALA A 91 -3.81 -5.46 -5.61
N ARG A 92 -4.78 -5.79 -6.45
CA ARG A 92 -5.71 -6.87 -6.17
C ARG A 92 -5.21 -8.07 -6.95
N LEU A 93 -5.04 -9.20 -6.30
CA LEU A 93 -4.50 -10.38 -6.93
C LEU A 93 -5.60 -11.15 -7.65
N GLU A 94 -5.25 -11.74 -8.77
CA GLU A 94 -6.19 -12.57 -9.51
C GLU A 94 -6.60 -13.78 -8.68
N LYS A 95 -5.64 -14.37 -7.99
CA LYS A 95 -5.88 -15.48 -7.07
C LYS A 95 -5.19 -15.19 -5.75
N PRO A 96 -5.85 -15.49 -4.64
CA PRO A 96 -5.19 -15.28 -3.34
C PRO A 96 -3.94 -16.16 -3.22
N ILE A 97 -2.97 -15.66 -2.47
CA ILE A 97 -1.70 -16.37 -2.28
C ILE A 97 -1.38 -16.49 -0.81
N ASP A 98 -0.52 -17.46 -0.48
CA ASP A 98 0.00 -17.60 0.86
C ASP A 98 1.03 -16.50 1.10
N PHE A 99 0.75 -15.62 2.04
CA PHE A 99 1.62 -14.51 2.38
C PHE A 99 2.19 -14.66 3.79
N ASP A 100 2.03 -15.83 4.39
CA ASP A 100 2.41 -16.07 5.78
C ASP A 100 1.69 -15.11 6.71
N ALA A 101 0.43 -14.80 6.39
CA ALA A 101 -0.34 -13.84 7.16
C ALA A 101 -0.54 -14.30 8.60
N VAL A 102 -0.74 -13.35 9.50
CA VAL A 102 -0.85 -13.65 10.92
C VAL A 102 -2.02 -14.58 11.25
N ASP A 103 -3.06 -14.61 10.40
CA ASP A 103 -4.21 -15.49 10.60
C ASP A 103 -4.15 -16.73 9.72
N ASN A 104 -3.05 -16.94 9.00
CA ASN A 104 -2.85 -18.06 8.09
C ASN A 104 -3.82 -18.11 6.91
N GLU A 105 -4.53 -17.00 6.66
CA GLU A 105 -5.44 -16.93 5.52
C GLU A 105 -4.72 -16.38 4.30
N PRO A 106 -5.11 -16.80 3.09
CA PRO A 106 -4.47 -16.26 1.89
C PRO A 106 -4.79 -14.79 1.69
N VAL A 107 -3.90 -14.11 0.96
CA VAL A 107 -3.98 -12.67 0.74
C VAL A 107 -4.33 -12.38 -0.70
N ASP A 108 -5.27 -11.47 -0.91
CA ASP A 108 -5.66 -11.04 -2.25
C ASP A 108 -5.62 -9.53 -2.44
N LEU A 109 -5.45 -8.76 -1.37
CA LEU A 109 -5.32 -7.30 -1.47
C LEU A 109 -4.00 -6.88 -0.85
N ILE A 110 -3.18 -6.16 -1.62
CA ILE A 110 -1.87 -5.72 -1.16
C ILE A 110 -1.71 -4.22 -1.38
N PHE A 111 -1.32 -3.51 -0.33
CA PHE A 111 -0.98 -2.10 -0.44
C PHE A 111 0.50 -1.96 -0.11
N LEU A 112 1.30 -1.56 -1.10
CA LEU A 112 2.72 -1.33 -0.91
C LEU A 112 2.94 0.12 -0.50
N LEU A 113 3.76 0.33 0.53
CA LEU A 113 4.12 1.68 0.96
C LEU A 113 5.63 1.81 1.04
N LEU A 114 6.18 2.77 0.32
CA LEU A 114 7.60 3.10 0.39
C LEU A 114 7.75 4.51 0.91
N ALA A 115 8.74 4.72 1.76
CA ALA A 115 8.94 6.01 2.40
C ALA A 115 10.40 6.43 2.32
N PRO A 116 10.68 7.74 2.28
CA PRO A 116 12.05 8.20 2.43
C PRO A 116 12.59 7.81 3.80
N GLU A 117 13.90 7.61 3.88
CA GLU A 117 14.49 7.29 5.19
C GLU A 117 14.26 8.40 6.19
N SER A 118 14.12 9.62 5.71
CA SER A 118 13.90 10.76 6.58
C SER A 118 12.44 10.99 6.95
N ALA A 119 11.53 10.12 6.50
CA ALA A 119 10.11 10.39 6.67
C ALA A 119 9.63 10.41 8.13
N GLY A 120 10.22 9.57 8.98
CA GLY A 120 9.84 9.56 10.38
C GLY A 120 8.37 9.38 10.62
N ALA A 121 7.74 10.38 11.24
CA ALA A 121 6.34 10.30 11.60
C ALA A 121 5.41 10.17 10.40
N ALA A 122 5.78 10.71 9.26
CA ALA A 122 4.94 10.62 8.08
C ALA A 122 4.74 9.17 7.64
N HIS A 123 5.78 8.35 7.77
CA HIS A 123 5.69 6.93 7.43
C HIS A 123 4.65 6.24 8.32
N LEU A 124 4.71 6.50 9.62
CA LEU A 124 3.78 5.87 10.56
C LEU A 124 2.36 6.34 10.33
N LYS A 125 2.17 7.62 10.02
CA LYS A 125 0.84 8.14 9.75
C LYS A 125 0.25 7.51 8.49
N ALA A 126 1.08 7.33 7.48
CA ALA A 126 0.62 6.69 6.24
C ALA A 126 0.21 5.26 6.50
N LEU A 127 1.02 4.50 7.24
CA LEU A 127 0.69 3.13 7.57
C LEU A 127 -0.62 3.03 8.35
N ALA A 128 -0.79 3.93 9.31
CA ALA A 128 -2.01 3.93 10.12
C ALA A 128 -3.24 4.20 9.26
N ARG A 129 -3.13 5.15 8.34
CA ARG A 129 -4.25 5.48 7.45
C ARG A 129 -4.60 4.31 6.55
N ILE A 130 -3.59 3.69 5.95
CA ILE A 130 -3.80 2.54 5.08
C ILE A 130 -4.44 1.40 5.85
N SER A 131 -3.94 1.12 7.05
CA SER A 131 -4.49 0.07 7.89
C SER A 131 -5.95 0.31 8.21
N ARG A 132 -6.30 1.56 8.51
CA ARG A 132 -7.68 1.88 8.86
C ARG A 132 -8.61 1.62 7.70
N VAL A 133 -8.21 2.02 6.50
CA VAL A 133 -9.04 1.81 5.30
C VAL A 133 -9.22 0.32 5.05
N LEU A 134 -8.14 -0.44 5.13
CA LEU A 134 -8.19 -1.85 4.77
C LEU A 134 -8.72 -2.75 5.87
N ARG A 135 -8.94 -2.22 7.08
CA ARG A 135 -9.57 -3.00 8.13
C ARG A 135 -11.08 -3.02 8.03
N ASN A 136 -11.65 -2.13 7.25
CA ASN A 136 -13.09 -2.07 7.09
C ASN A 136 -13.53 -3.20 6.16
N ALA A 137 -14.17 -4.21 6.70
CA ALA A 137 -14.55 -5.41 5.93
C ALA A 137 -15.50 -5.08 4.78
N ALA A 138 -16.48 -4.21 5.03
CA ALA A 138 -17.41 -3.84 3.98
C ALA A 138 -16.70 -3.11 2.85
N HIS A 139 -15.74 -2.27 3.19
CA HIS A 139 -14.98 -1.54 2.19
C HIS A 139 -14.13 -2.50 1.36
N CYS A 140 -13.53 -3.50 2.00
CA CYS A 140 -12.73 -4.49 1.28
C CYS A 140 -13.56 -5.31 0.32
N GLU A 141 -14.83 -5.57 0.66
CA GLU A 141 -15.70 -6.27 -0.26
C GLU A 141 -15.93 -5.46 -1.52
N LYS A 142 -16.07 -4.14 -1.37
CA LYS A 142 -16.21 -3.27 -2.52
C LYS A 142 -14.95 -3.27 -3.37
N LEU A 143 -13.79 -3.27 -2.71
CA LEU A 143 -12.52 -3.33 -3.43
C LEU A 143 -12.40 -4.61 -4.22
N ARG A 144 -12.85 -5.73 -3.65
CA ARG A 144 -12.78 -7.01 -4.33
C ARG A 144 -13.75 -7.10 -5.51
N ALA A 145 -14.83 -6.34 -5.47
CA ALA A 145 -15.85 -6.35 -6.52
C ALA A 145 -15.61 -5.31 -7.60
N ALA A 146 -14.67 -4.40 -7.40
CA ALA A 146 -14.46 -3.30 -8.34
C ALA A 146 -14.07 -3.82 -9.72
N ALA A 147 -14.64 -3.22 -10.77
CA ALA A 147 -14.45 -3.70 -12.13
C ALA A 147 -13.27 -3.03 -12.85
N SER A 148 -12.75 -1.93 -12.34
CA SER A 148 -11.71 -1.17 -13.04
C SER A 148 -10.72 -0.56 -12.07
N PRO A 149 -9.52 -0.20 -12.57
CA PRO A 149 -8.55 0.51 -11.73
C PRO A 149 -9.10 1.84 -11.22
N ASP A 150 -9.89 2.53 -12.04
CA ASP A 150 -10.46 3.81 -11.62
C ASP A 150 -11.39 3.63 -10.43
N THR A 151 -12.21 2.58 -10.45
CA THR A 151 -13.10 2.29 -9.34
C THR A 151 -12.32 1.96 -8.09
N LEU A 152 -11.27 1.15 -8.22
CA LEU A 152 -10.41 0.83 -7.08
C LEU A 152 -9.79 2.09 -6.49
N TYR A 153 -9.26 2.95 -7.35
CA TYR A 153 -8.63 4.17 -6.90
C TYR A 153 -9.64 5.05 -6.16
N SER A 154 -10.83 5.20 -6.72
CA SER A 154 -11.87 6.00 -6.09
C SER A 154 -12.26 5.46 -4.73
N LEU A 155 -12.40 4.14 -4.62
CA LEU A 155 -12.77 3.53 -3.36
C LEU A 155 -11.69 3.73 -2.31
N LEU A 156 -10.42 3.61 -2.71
CA LEU A 156 -9.33 3.77 -1.77
C LEU A 156 -9.20 5.21 -1.27
N THR A 157 -9.42 6.17 -2.14
CA THR A 157 -9.24 7.58 -1.76
C THR A 157 -10.51 8.19 -1.16
N ALA A 158 -11.68 7.72 -1.57
CA ALA A 158 -12.93 8.31 -1.09
C ALA A 158 -13.27 7.90 0.33
N ASP A 159 -12.71 6.78 0.81
CA ASP A 159 -13.00 6.31 2.15
C ASP A 159 -12.69 7.37 3.20
N ASP A 160 -11.64 8.14 2.97
CA ASP A 160 -11.27 9.19 3.91
C ASP A 160 -12.37 10.23 4.03
N GLN A 161 -12.98 10.58 2.91
CA GLN A 161 -14.03 11.59 2.91
C GLN A 161 -15.31 11.07 3.54
N SER A 162 -15.59 9.81 3.30
CA SER A 162 -16.75 9.18 3.92
C SER A 162 -16.67 9.23 5.43
N ARG A 163 -15.49 9.00 5.94
CA ARG A 163 -15.32 9.00 7.39
C ARG A 163 -15.41 10.38 7.97
N ALA A 164 -15.02 11.38 7.20
CA ALA A 164 -15.08 12.75 7.67
C ALA A 164 -16.52 13.22 7.81
N ALA A 165 -17.40 12.64 7.04
CA ALA A 165 -18.81 12.97 7.13
C ALA A 165 -19.45 12.24 8.31
#